data_967e2932ac6d405e5e4b7f5da1b40c10
#
_entry.id   967e2932ac6d405e5e4b7f5da1b40c10
#
_cell.length_a   1.000
_cell.length_b   1.000
_cell.length_c   1.000
_cell.angle_alpha   90.00
_cell.angle_beta   90.00
_cell.angle_gamma   90.00
#
_symmetry.space_group_name_H-M   'P 1'
#
loop_
_entity.id
_entity.type
_entity.pdbx_description
1 polymer ?
#
loop_
_entity_poly.entity_id
_entity_poly.type
_entity_poly.pdbx_seq_one_letter_code
_entity_poly.pdbx_strand_id
1 'polypeptide(L)'
;MSRGLGDVYKRQFGGWVVEVIFHAVTLGKVINRGFLNGPVCPVYGFGVLSVFAMLNTIQSGGHQMNDAMIFLFGIILATAVELIAGWLLDVCFHARWWDYSDKPFNFHGYICLEFSLIWGLAIVMVVKVFQKYVESQASHTPATWEWIVIAVLYAVYLTDFIVTVAVIRGLNKKLTKLDKVSSDLRIVSDKLSNTLATTTIDTAQKVGEGKVQAALAKAELLEATAAQKEKSIEMLRMKKSELQAQFDELSSSITNHTVFGQGRIIKAFPEMKHRDYLELIKELKKKLK
;
A
#
# COMPACT_ATOMS: atom_id res chain seq x y z
N MET A 1 0.93 22.96 27.84
CA MET A 1 0.61 21.60 27.34
C MET A 1 -0.32 21.64 26.14
N SER A 2 -1.37 22.48 26.09
CA SER A 2 -2.26 22.66 24.92
C SER A 2 -1.52 23.08 23.64
N ARG A 3 -0.64 24.08 23.76
CA ARG A 3 0.15 24.61 22.62
C ARG A 3 1.00 23.52 21.94
N GLY A 4 1.57 22.57 22.71
CA GLY A 4 2.35 21.48 22.12
C GLY A 4 1.54 20.52 21.26
N LEU A 5 0.30 20.19 21.63
CA LEU A 5 -0.58 19.29 20.87
C LEU A 5 -1.08 19.92 19.57
N GLY A 6 -1.47 21.21 19.63
CA GLY A 6 -1.86 21.95 18.42
C GLY A 6 -0.70 22.10 17.44
N ASP A 7 0.50 22.30 17.94
CA ASP A 7 1.71 22.37 17.12
C ASP A 7 2.04 21.06 16.43
N VAL A 8 1.83 19.91 17.07
CA VAL A 8 2.00 18.59 16.43
C VAL A 8 1.06 18.43 15.26
N TYR A 9 -0.22 18.82 15.40
CA TYR A 9 -1.20 18.75 14.30
C TYR A 9 -0.81 19.64 13.11
N LYS A 10 -0.40 20.90 13.37
CA LYS A 10 0.06 21.83 12.32
C LYS A 10 1.26 21.26 11.54
N ARG A 11 2.17 20.57 12.21
CA ARG A 11 3.33 19.93 11.59
C ARG A 11 2.95 18.73 10.74
N GLN A 12 1.99 17.92 11.18
CA GLN A 12 1.43 16.82 10.39
C GLN A 12 0.74 17.33 9.13
N PHE A 13 -0.01 18.43 9.24
CA PHE A 13 -0.63 19.10 8.10
C PHE A 13 0.43 19.67 7.14
N GLY A 14 1.44 20.38 7.66
CA GLY A 14 2.54 20.90 6.86
C GLY A 14 3.29 19.79 6.11
N GLY A 15 3.58 18.68 6.77
CA GLY A 15 4.17 17.49 6.16
C GLY A 15 3.30 16.90 5.04
N TRP A 16 2.00 16.84 5.25
CA TRP A 16 1.06 16.41 4.21
C TRP A 16 1.08 17.34 2.98
N VAL A 17 1.11 18.65 3.18
CA VAL A 17 1.23 19.64 2.10
C VAL A 17 2.51 19.42 1.28
N VAL A 18 3.64 19.21 1.96
CA VAL A 18 4.93 18.92 1.31
C VAL A 18 4.85 17.66 0.46
N GLU A 19 4.27 16.57 0.98
CA GLU A 19 4.08 15.32 0.24
C GLU A 19 3.21 15.49 -1.01
N VAL A 20 2.11 16.23 -0.88
CA VAL A 20 1.20 16.48 -2.02
C VAL A 20 1.88 17.32 -3.09
N ILE A 21 2.63 18.37 -2.69
CA ILE A 21 3.39 19.24 -3.63
C ILE A 21 4.49 18.43 -4.32
N PHE A 22 5.29 17.68 -3.56
CA PHE A 22 6.33 16.82 -4.11
C PHE A 22 5.78 15.88 -5.17
N HIS A 23 4.64 15.26 -4.90
CA HIS A 23 4.01 14.34 -5.84
C HIS A 23 3.39 15.04 -7.06
N ALA A 24 2.82 16.22 -6.86
CA ALA A 24 2.29 17.01 -7.95
C ALA A 24 3.41 17.42 -8.94
N VAL A 25 4.59 17.77 -8.40
CA VAL A 25 5.75 18.14 -9.22
C VAL A 25 6.37 16.91 -9.90
N THR A 26 6.53 15.80 -9.19
CA THR A 26 7.24 14.62 -9.73
C THR A 26 6.38 13.74 -10.64
N LEU A 27 5.08 13.61 -10.37
CA LEU A 27 4.17 12.73 -11.13
C LEU A 27 3.09 13.48 -11.90
N GLY A 28 3.02 14.81 -11.82
CA GLY A 28 2.01 15.62 -12.49
C GLY A 28 0.59 15.40 -11.99
N LYS A 29 0.39 14.81 -10.80
CA LYS A 29 -0.94 14.48 -10.25
C LYS A 29 -1.04 14.88 -8.79
N VAL A 30 -2.12 15.59 -8.44
CA VAL A 30 -2.44 15.90 -7.03
C VAL A 30 -3.12 14.68 -6.41
N ILE A 31 -2.43 14.01 -5.50
CA ILE A 31 -2.91 12.80 -4.82
C ILE A 31 -2.69 12.97 -3.32
N ASN A 32 -3.67 12.60 -2.50
CA ASN A 32 -3.48 12.51 -1.06
C ASN A 32 -2.54 11.35 -0.72
N ARG A 33 -1.29 11.66 -0.38
CA ARG A 33 -0.26 10.68 0.02
C ARG A 33 -0.20 10.42 1.53
N GLY A 34 -1.07 11.03 2.31
CA GLY A 34 -1.17 10.71 3.72
C GLY A 34 -1.52 9.23 3.94
N PHE A 35 -0.94 8.61 4.97
CA PHE A 35 -1.41 7.31 5.46
C PHE A 35 -2.91 7.40 5.81
N LEU A 36 -3.31 8.48 6.44
CA LEU A 36 -4.69 8.79 6.80
C LEU A 36 -5.49 9.34 5.60
N ASN A 37 -6.81 9.30 5.69
CA ASN A 37 -7.69 9.91 4.67
C ASN A 37 -7.68 11.43 4.75
N GLY A 38 -7.53 12.00 5.96
CA GLY A 38 -7.40 13.43 6.19
C GLY A 38 -6.05 13.99 5.77
N PRO A 39 -5.93 15.33 5.74
CA PRO A 39 -4.74 16.04 5.31
C PRO A 39 -3.67 16.09 6.41
N VAL A 40 -3.25 14.93 6.89
CA VAL A 40 -2.25 14.80 7.96
C VAL A 40 -1.32 13.61 7.71
N CYS A 41 -0.05 13.80 8.02
CA CYS A 41 0.98 12.77 7.94
C CYS A 41 1.61 12.53 9.31
N PRO A 42 1.24 11.44 10.02
CA PRO A 42 1.73 11.13 11.37
C PRO A 42 3.25 11.12 11.51
N VAL A 43 3.95 10.54 10.55
CA VAL A 43 5.43 10.40 10.56
C VAL A 43 6.12 11.75 10.71
N TYR A 44 5.63 12.79 10.03
CA TYR A 44 6.17 14.15 10.14
C TYR A 44 5.97 14.73 11.54
N GLY A 45 4.80 14.51 12.14
CA GLY A 45 4.52 14.95 13.50
C GLY A 45 5.46 14.32 14.51
N PHE A 46 5.63 13.01 14.47
CA PHE A 46 6.54 12.28 15.36
C PHE A 46 8.01 12.65 15.11
N GLY A 47 8.42 12.80 13.84
CA GLY A 47 9.79 13.20 13.50
C GLY A 47 10.14 14.57 14.07
N VAL A 48 9.30 15.56 13.83
CA VAL A 48 9.52 16.92 14.35
C VAL A 48 9.42 16.96 15.87
N LEU A 49 8.48 16.23 16.48
CA LEU A 49 8.34 16.16 17.94
C LEU A 49 9.61 15.62 18.62
N SER A 50 10.19 14.54 18.08
CA SER A 50 11.44 13.95 18.59
C SER A 50 12.60 14.95 18.57
N VAL A 51 12.72 15.70 17.45
CA VAL A 51 13.75 16.73 17.32
C VAL A 51 13.55 17.85 18.33
N PHE A 52 12.33 18.36 18.51
CA PHE A 52 12.06 19.41 19.50
C PHE A 52 12.23 18.95 20.94
N ALA A 53 11.85 17.72 21.26
CA ALA A 53 12.10 17.13 22.57
C ALA A 53 13.61 17.12 22.90
N MET A 54 14.42 16.71 21.92
CA MET A 54 15.87 16.70 22.06
C MET A 54 16.45 18.12 22.17
N LEU A 55 16.02 19.04 21.30
CA LEU A 55 16.47 20.44 21.34
C LEU A 55 16.19 21.08 22.70
N ASN A 56 14.98 20.89 23.23
CA ASN A 56 14.60 21.41 24.54
C ASN A 56 15.46 20.82 25.66
N THR A 57 15.78 19.51 25.59
CA THR A 57 16.63 18.86 26.59
C THR A 57 18.06 19.45 26.61
N ILE A 58 18.62 19.66 25.40
CA ILE A 58 19.98 20.22 25.23
C ILE A 58 20.03 21.69 25.70
N GLN A 59 19.02 22.49 25.33
CA GLN A 59 18.92 23.89 25.73
C GLN A 59 18.73 24.04 27.24
N SER A 60 17.94 23.18 27.85
CA SER A 60 17.77 23.14 29.34
C SER A 60 19.09 22.83 30.08
N GLY A 61 20.01 22.12 29.42
CA GLY A 61 21.38 21.86 29.92
C GLY A 61 22.34 23.03 29.68
N GLY A 62 21.87 24.19 29.21
CA GLY A 62 22.70 25.37 28.98
C GLY A 62 23.52 25.36 27.70
N HIS A 63 23.31 24.39 26.81
CA HIS A 63 24.04 24.29 25.55
C HIS A 63 23.21 24.87 24.40
N GLN A 64 23.84 25.76 23.59
CA GLN A 64 23.23 26.24 22.35
C GLN A 64 23.67 25.36 21.17
N MET A 65 22.72 24.92 20.36
CA MET A 65 23.00 24.14 19.16
C MET A 65 23.21 25.06 17.96
N ASN A 66 24.28 24.83 17.24
CA ASN A 66 24.49 25.44 15.93
C ASN A 66 23.74 24.67 14.82
N ASP A 67 23.65 25.26 13.63
CA ASP A 67 22.89 24.69 12.51
C ASP A 67 23.42 23.33 12.07
N ALA A 68 24.74 23.11 12.14
CA ALA A 68 25.36 21.83 11.81
C ALA A 68 24.94 20.73 12.79
N MET A 69 24.83 21.04 14.09
CA MET A 69 24.33 20.09 15.09
C MET A 69 22.85 19.78 14.87
N ILE A 70 22.01 20.79 14.58
CA ILE A 70 20.59 20.59 14.24
C ILE A 70 20.46 19.69 13.01
N PHE A 71 21.27 19.89 12.00
CA PHE A 71 21.32 19.07 10.79
C PHE A 71 21.68 17.60 11.10
N LEU A 72 22.78 17.37 11.84
CA LEU A 72 23.24 16.01 12.18
C LEU A 72 22.22 15.26 13.03
N PHE A 73 21.69 15.88 14.07
CA PHE A 73 20.67 15.26 14.91
C PHE A 73 19.35 15.09 14.14
N GLY A 74 19.04 16.01 13.25
CA GLY A 74 17.90 15.91 12.33
C GLY A 74 17.99 14.69 11.44
N ILE A 75 19.15 14.42 10.84
CA ILE A 75 19.40 13.17 10.08
C ILE A 75 19.12 11.95 10.96
N ILE A 76 19.75 11.86 12.13
CA ILE A 76 19.67 10.68 12.99
C ILE A 76 18.23 10.43 13.43
N LEU A 77 17.55 11.45 13.95
CA LEU A 77 16.20 11.29 14.50
C LEU A 77 15.14 11.06 13.42
N ALA A 78 15.19 11.82 12.33
CA ALA A 78 14.23 11.64 11.25
C ALA A 78 14.38 10.27 10.58
N THR A 79 15.63 9.84 10.34
CA THR A 79 15.93 8.51 9.79
C THR A 79 15.48 7.39 10.74
N ALA A 80 15.67 7.55 12.06
CA ALA A 80 15.18 6.57 13.04
C ALA A 80 13.64 6.48 13.03
N VAL A 81 12.94 7.61 12.97
CA VAL A 81 11.47 7.65 12.89
C VAL A 81 10.98 7.01 11.58
N GLU A 82 11.63 7.29 10.44
CA GLU A 82 11.31 6.71 9.15
C GLU A 82 11.52 5.20 9.15
N LEU A 83 12.63 4.71 9.71
CA LEU A 83 12.91 3.29 9.86
C LEU A 83 11.87 2.58 10.72
N ILE A 84 11.54 3.14 11.88
CA ILE A 84 10.54 2.57 12.80
C ILE A 84 9.17 2.55 12.12
N ALA A 85 8.77 3.63 11.45
CA ALA A 85 7.50 3.71 10.74
C ALA A 85 7.41 2.69 9.62
N GLY A 86 8.44 2.59 8.77
CA GLY A 86 8.49 1.63 7.67
C GLY A 86 8.44 0.18 8.16
N TRP A 87 9.24 -0.13 9.17
CA TRP A 87 9.25 -1.46 9.79
C TRP A 87 7.90 -1.80 10.45
N LEU A 88 7.30 -0.87 11.20
CA LEU A 88 6.02 -1.07 11.87
C LEU A 88 4.90 -1.33 10.86
N LEU A 89 4.85 -0.57 9.76
CA LEU A 89 3.87 -0.76 8.70
C LEU A 89 4.04 -2.11 8.00
N ASP A 90 5.27 -2.53 7.74
CA ASP A 90 5.55 -3.85 7.14
C ASP A 90 5.12 -4.99 8.08
N VAL A 91 5.43 -4.91 9.37
CA VAL A 91 5.04 -5.92 10.35
C VAL A 91 3.52 -5.98 10.56
N CYS A 92 2.86 -4.81 10.69
CA CYS A 92 1.43 -4.75 10.98
C CYS A 92 0.54 -5.06 9.77
N PHE A 93 0.96 -4.70 8.58
CA PHE A 93 0.12 -4.76 7.38
C PHE A 93 0.70 -5.64 6.26
N HIS A 94 1.88 -6.24 6.44
CA HIS A 94 2.59 -7.04 5.43
C HIS A 94 2.82 -6.28 4.12
N ALA A 95 2.91 -4.95 4.21
CA ALA A 95 3.04 -4.07 3.06
C ALA A 95 4.03 -2.94 3.35
N ARG A 96 4.91 -2.67 2.40
CA ARG A 96 5.82 -1.54 2.40
C ARG A 96 5.18 -0.41 1.62
N TRP A 97 5.01 0.75 2.24
CA TRP A 97 4.44 1.94 1.61
C TRP A 97 5.42 2.63 0.66
N TRP A 98 6.73 2.52 0.97
CA TRP A 98 7.85 2.93 0.13
C TRP A 98 8.90 1.84 0.15
N ASP A 99 9.77 1.85 -0.84
CA ASP A 99 10.87 0.89 -0.95
C ASP A 99 12.09 1.54 -1.63
N TYR A 100 13.14 1.72 -0.85
CA TYR A 100 14.42 2.28 -1.31
C TYR A 100 15.46 1.21 -1.66
N SER A 101 15.04 -0.03 -1.91
CA SER A 101 15.97 -1.13 -2.21
C SER A 101 16.86 -0.85 -3.41
N ASP A 102 16.40 -0.03 -4.35
CA ASP A 102 17.14 0.35 -5.56
C ASP A 102 18.07 1.57 -5.34
N LYS A 103 18.05 2.17 -4.13
CA LYS A 103 18.88 3.33 -3.79
C LYS A 103 20.21 2.90 -3.16
N PRO A 104 21.33 3.61 -3.44
CA PRO A 104 22.60 3.34 -2.78
C PRO A 104 22.52 3.65 -1.27
N PHE A 105 23.30 2.90 -0.49
CA PHE A 105 23.35 3.04 0.98
C PHE A 105 21.97 2.95 1.64
N ASN A 106 21.11 2.04 1.14
CA ASN A 106 19.85 1.76 1.80
C ASN A 106 20.02 0.71 2.92
N PHE A 107 19.15 0.75 3.90
CA PHE A 107 19.05 -0.27 4.93
C PHE A 107 17.71 -1.00 4.82
N HIS A 108 17.76 -2.22 4.32
CA HIS A 108 16.60 -3.09 4.06
C HIS A 108 15.47 -2.42 3.25
N GLY A 109 15.77 -1.38 2.45
CA GLY A 109 14.79 -0.64 1.67
C GLY A 109 13.88 0.30 2.49
N TYR A 110 14.01 0.36 3.82
CA TYR A 110 13.21 1.25 4.67
C TYR A 110 13.74 2.69 4.68
N ILE A 111 15.06 2.86 4.65
CA ILE A 111 15.76 4.14 4.67
C ILE A 111 16.91 4.13 3.66
N CYS A 112 17.36 5.30 3.20
CA CYS A 112 18.57 5.45 2.40
C CYS A 112 19.27 6.79 2.69
N LEU A 113 20.57 6.85 2.40
CA LEU A 113 21.39 8.02 2.71
C LEU A 113 20.88 9.31 2.03
N GLU A 114 20.42 9.21 0.78
CA GLU A 114 19.90 10.36 0.03
C GLU A 114 18.74 11.04 0.77
N PHE A 115 17.72 10.27 1.17
CA PHE A 115 16.58 10.81 1.89
C PHE A 115 16.92 11.21 3.33
N SER A 116 17.82 10.50 3.99
CA SER A 116 18.32 10.92 5.32
C SER A 116 18.95 12.31 5.30
N LEU A 117 19.74 12.64 4.28
CA LEU A 117 20.29 13.97 4.12
C LEU A 117 19.22 15.02 3.83
N ILE A 118 18.24 14.70 2.99
CA ILE A 118 17.09 15.57 2.71
C ILE A 118 16.29 15.85 3.98
N TRP A 119 16.04 14.84 4.82
CA TRP A 119 15.39 14.98 6.12
C TRP A 119 16.15 15.90 7.06
N GLY A 120 17.49 15.79 7.10
CA GLY A 120 18.34 16.69 7.88
C GLY A 120 18.14 18.14 7.49
N LEU A 121 18.15 18.46 6.19
CA LEU A 121 17.89 19.80 5.68
C LEU A 121 16.46 20.27 5.98
N ALA A 122 15.47 19.41 5.81
CA ALA A 122 14.07 19.70 6.13
C ALA A 122 13.90 20.06 7.62
N ILE A 123 14.57 19.35 8.54
CA ILE A 123 14.54 19.65 9.97
C ILE A 123 15.15 21.04 10.27
N VAL A 124 16.29 21.39 9.66
CA VAL A 124 16.87 22.75 9.82
C VAL A 124 15.85 23.80 9.37
N MET A 125 15.21 23.60 8.22
CA MET A 125 14.16 24.49 7.73
C MET A 125 12.98 24.61 8.69
N VAL A 126 12.50 23.47 9.21
CA VAL A 126 11.39 23.44 10.18
C VAL A 126 11.76 24.21 11.45
N VAL A 127 12.93 23.98 12.00
CA VAL A 127 13.38 24.63 13.25
C VAL A 127 13.59 26.13 13.04
N LYS A 128 14.18 26.55 11.93
CA LYS A 128 14.56 27.96 11.72
C LYS A 128 13.43 28.84 11.16
N VAL A 129 12.59 28.28 10.34
CA VAL A 129 11.56 29.04 9.61
C VAL A 129 10.15 28.72 10.13
N PHE A 130 9.74 27.45 10.02
CA PHE A 130 8.36 27.07 10.34
C PHE A 130 8.03 27.24 11.82
N GLN A 131 8.97 26.96 12.73
CA GLN A 131 8.74 27.11 14.16
C GLN A 131 8.41 28.53 14.56
N LYS A 132 9.12 29.53 14.02
CA LYS A 132 8.85 30.94 14.27
C LYS A 132 7.46 31.35 13.83
N TYR A 133 7.02 30.85 12.66
CA TYR A 133 5.69 31.11 12.14
C TYR A 133 4.60 30.47 13.03
N VAL A 134 4.78 29.23 13.43
CA VAL A 134 3.83 28.50 14.30
C VAL A 134 3.70 29.18 15.66
N GLU A 135 4.82 29.62 16.28
CA GLU A 135 4.84 30.36 17.54
C GLU A 135 4.14 31.71 17.45
N SER A 136 4.35 32.44 16.35
CA SER A 136 3.65 33.71 16.09
C SER A 136 2.14 33.56 16.03
N GLN A 137 1.64 32.49 15.41
CA GLN A 137 0.19 32.23 15.32
C GLN A 137 -0.40 31.74 16.66
N ALA A 138 0.36 31.03 17.48
CA ALA A 138 -0.10 30.50 18.75
C ALA A 138 -0.35 31.59 19.81
N SER A 139 0.27 32.76 19.67
CA SER A 139 0.12 33.88 20.63
C SER A 139 -1.22 34.61 20.54
N HIS A 140 -2.01 34.40 19.49
CA HIS A 140 -3.24 35.15 19.21
C HIS A 140 -4.54 34.42 19.58
N THR A 141 -4.50 33.15 20.03
CA THR A 141 -5.69 32.37 20.34
C THR A 141 -5.95 32.27 21.84
N PRO A 142 -7.18 32.51 22.34
CA PRO A 142 -7.55 32.27 23.73
C PRO A 142 -7.44 30.79 24.11
N ALA A 143 -6.84 30.48 25.25
CA ALA A 143 -6.52 29.11 25.68
C ALA A 143 -7.73 28.16 25.75
N THR A 144 -8.92 28.67 26.06
CA THR A 144 -10.13 27.84 26.18
C THR A 144 -10.59 27.29 24.83
N TRP A 145 -10.62 28.13 23.81
CA TRP A 145 -10.99 27.70 22.44
C TRP A 145 -9.96 26.76 21.84
N GLU A 146 -8.68 26.96 22.18
CA GLU A 146 -7.59 26.10 21.75
C GLU A 146 -7.82 24.65 22.19
N TRP A 147 -8.21 24.41 23.44
CA TRP A 147 -8.48 23.06 23.94
C TRP A 147 -9.65 22.37 23.24
N ILE A 148 -10.74 23.11 22.97
CA ILE A 148 -11.92 22.59 22.27
C ILE A 148 -11.53 22.18 20.84
N VAL A 149 -10.85 23.07 20.13
CA VAL A 149 -10.41 22.79 18.74
C VAL A 149 -9.46 21.59 18.71
N ILE A 150 -8.50 21.52 19.63
CA ILE A 150 -7.56 20.38 19.72
C ILE A 150 -8.33 19.08 20.00
N ALA A 151 -9.28 19.07 20.95
CA ALA A 151 -10.06 17.89 21.26
C ALA A 151 -10.85 17.38 20.04
N VAL A 152 -11.48 18.28 19.29
CA VAL A 152 -12.21 17.94 18.07
C VAL A 152 -11.27 17.40 16.99
N LEU A 153 -10.12 18.06 16.76
CA LEU A 153 -9.13 17.62 15.77
C LEU A 153 -8.57 16.23 16.11
N TYR A 154 -8.27 15.95 17.37
CA TYR A 154 -7.79 14.64 17.80
C TYR A 154 -8.89 13.56 17.73
N ALA A 155 -10.15 13.89 17.99
CA ALA A 155 -11.26 12.96 17.81
C ALA A 155 -11.42 12.57 16.33
N VAL A 156 -11.35 13.55 15.42
CA VAL A 156 -11.37 13.32 13.96
C VAL A 156 -10.15 12.48 13.54
N TYR A 157 -8.96 12.82 14.02
CA TYR A 157 -7.72 12.10 13.74
C TYR A 157 -7.79 10.64 14.19
N LEU A 158 -8.27 10.38 15.41
CA LEU A 158 -8.40 9.01 15.92
C LEU A 158 -9.43 8.21 15.13
N THR A 159 -10.56 8.84 14.77
CA THR A 159 -11.58 8.22 13.93
C THR A 159 -11.01 7.84 12.56
N ASP A 160 -10.29 8.77 11.92
CA ASP A 160 -9.65 8.51 10.61
C ASP A 160 -8.59 7.42 10.71
N PHE A 161 -7.81 7.40 11.79
CA PHE A 161 -6.83 6.34 12.03
C PHE A 161 -7.49 4.96 12.12
N ILE A 162 -8.56 4.83 12.91
CA ILE A 162 -9.32 3.57 13.05
C ILE A 162 -9.90 3.14 11.70
N VAL A 163 -10.52 4.06 10.97
CA VAL A 163 -11.08 3.79 9.64
C VAL A 163 -10.00 3.35 8.65
N THR A 164 -8.87 4.05 8.63
CA THR A 164 -7.75 3.71 7.74
C THR A 164 -7.20 2.32 8.04
N VAL A 165 -6.97 1.99 9.31
CA VAL A 165 -6.54 0.65 9.73
C VAL A 165 -7.55 -0.42 9.32
N ALA A 166 -8.85 -0.16 9.48
CA ALA A 166 -9.91 -1.08 9.07
C ALA A 166 -9.92 -1.30 7.54
N VAL A 167 -9.71 -0.24 6.75
CA VAL A 167 -9.63 -0.29 5.29
C VAL A 167 -8.43 -1.13 4.84
N ILE A 168 -7.25 -0.96 5.45
CA ILE A 168 -6.05 -1.71 5.11
C ILE A 168 -6.21 -3.20 5.48
N ARG A 169 -6.76 -3.49 6.67
CA ARG A 169 -7.09 -4.88 7.05
C ARG A 169 -8.10 -5.52 6.09
N GLY A 170 -9.09 -4.73 5.65
CA GLY A 170 -10.04 -5.14 4.62
C GLY A 170 -9.38 -5.42 3.27
N LEU A 171 -8.39 -4.63 2.88
CA LEU A 171 -7.58 -4.85 1.68
C LEU A 171 -6.85 -6.20 1.77
N ASN A 172 -6.15 -6.46 2.87
CA ASN A 172 -5.43 -7.72 3.06
C ASN A 172 -6.36 -8.94 2.97
N LYS A 173 -7.55 -8.87 3.58
CA LYS A 173 -8.57 -9.93 3.45
C LYS A 173 -9.02 -10.15 2.00
N LYS A 174 -9.21 -9.07 1.24
CA LYS A 174 -9.60 -9.18 -0.18
C LYS A 174 -8.46 -9.72 -1.03
N LEU A 175 -7.22 -9.32 -0.77
CA LEU A 175 -6.04 -9.85 -1.45
C LEU A 175 -5.91 -11.36 -1.22
N THR A 176 -6.10 -11.84 0.01
CA THR A 176 -6.10 -13.29 0.30
C THR A 176 -7.17 -14.04 -0.49
N LYS A 177 -8.38 -13.47 -0.60
CA LYS A 177 -9.45 -14.09 -1.41
C LYS A 177 -9.12 -14.06 -2.89
N LEU A 178 -8.58 -12.94 -3.38
CA LEU A 178 -8.20 -12.76 -4.77
C LEU A 178 -7.10 -13.74 -5.18
N ASP A 179 -6.11 -13.94 -4.31
CA ASP A 179 -5.03 -14.91 -4.49
C ASP A 179 -5.57 -16.35 -4.61
N LYS A 180 -6.49 -16.73 -3.73
CA LYS A 180 -7.14 -18.03 -3.78
C LYS A 180 -7.89 -18.22 -5.10
N VAL A 181 -8.71 -17.26 -5.50
CA VAL A 181 -9.45 -17.31 -6.79
C VAL A 181 -8.50 -17.38 -7.97
N SER A 182 -7.41 -16.62 -7.96
CA SER A 182 -6.35 -16.66 -8.98
C SER A 182 -5.68 -18.03 -9.07
N SER A 183 -5.38 -18.64 -7.92
CA SER A 183 -4.81 -20.00 -7.85
C SER A 183 -5.78 -21.06 -8.39
N ASP A 184 -7.05 -21.00 -7.97
CA ASP A 184 -8.09 -21.92 -8.44
C ASP A 184 -8.31 -21.78 -9.96
N LEU A 185 -8.29 -20.55 -10.46
CA LEU A 185 -8.40 -20.25 -11.89
C LEU A 185 -7.24 -20.83 -12.69
N ARG A 186 -6.02 -20.75 -12.16
CA ARG A 186 -4.85 -21.37 -12.77
C ARG A 186 -4.99 -22.89 -12.82
N ILE A 187 -5.37 -23.53 -11.72
CA ILE A 187 -5.59 -24.98 -11.66
C ILE A 187 -6.65 -25.44 -12.67
N VAL A 188 -7.78 -24.72 -12.76
CA VAL A 188 -8.85 -25.04 -13.73
C VAL A 188 -8.37 -24.83 -15.17
N SER A 189 -7.61 -23.77 -15.43
CA SER A 189 -7.04 -23.49 -16.75
C SER A 189 -6.06 -24.57 -17.20
N ASP A 190 -5.16 -25.01 -16.28
CA ASP A 190 -4.19 -26.07 -16.55
C ASP A 190 -4.90 -27.43 -16.82
N LYS A 191 -5.91 -27.76 -16.01
CA LYS A 191 -6.74 -28.95 -16.24
C LYS A 191 -7.46 -28.91 -17.60
N LEU A 192 -8.02 -27.75 -17.96
CA LEU A 192 -8.67 -27.57 -19.24
C LEU A 192 -7.69 -27.75 -20.41
N SER A 193 -6.51 -27.15 -20.31
CA SER A 193 -5.45 -27.28 -21.33
C SER A 193 -4.98 -28.72 -21.50
N ASN A 194 -4.75 -29.44 -20.38
CA ASN A 194 -4.35 -30.85 -20.41
C ASN A 194 -5.44 -31.75 -20.99
N THR A 195 -6.72 -31.52 -20.64
CA THR A 195 -7.83 -32.30 -21.17
C THR A 195 -7.99 -32.08 -22.67
N LEU A 196 -7.82 -30.84 -23.15
CA LEU A 196 -7.85 -30.52 -24.58
C LEU A 196 -6.68 -31.16 -25.32
N ALA A 197 -5.46 -31.10 -24.78
CA ALA A 197 -4.25 -31.69 -25.39
C ALA A 197 -4.41 -33.21 -25.54
N THR A 198 -4.83 -33.91 -24.49
CA THR A 198 -5.06 -35.36 -24.55
C THR A 198 -6.16 -35.75 -25.54
N THR A 199 -7.21 -34.94 -25.68
CA THR A 199 -8.27 -35.17 -26.66
C THR A 199 -7.75 -35.03 -28.10
N THR A 200 -6.88 -34.07 -28.37
CA THR A 200 -6.28 -33.85 -29.69
C THR A 200 -5.31 -34.95 -30.10
N ILE A 201 -4.48 -35.43 -29.16
CA ILE A 201 -3.52 -36.52 -29.39
C ILE A 201 -4.24 -37.87 -29.63
N ASP A 202 -5.24 -38.21 -28.79
CA ASP A 202 -6.05 -39.42 -28.94
C ASP A 202 -6.78 -39.48 -30.29
N THR A 203 -7.18 -38.34 -30.87
CA THR A 203 -7.86 -38.27 -32.18
C THR A 203 -6.88 -38.47 -33.31
N ALA A 204 -5.65 -37.96 -33.19
CA ALA A 204 -4.62 -38.09 -34.24
C ALA A 204 -4.02 -39.50 -34.34
N GLN A 205 -4.01 -40.29 -33.26
CA GLN A 205 -3.34 -41.61 -33.18
C GLN A 205 -4.25 -42.79 -33.64
N LYS A 206 -5.55 -42.56 -33.89
CA LYS A 206 -6.56 -43.61 -34.17
C LYS A 206 -6.94 -43.79 -35.65
N VAL A 207 -6.20 -43.20 -36.59
CA VAL A 207 -6.41 -43.39 -38.05
C VAL A 207 -5.53 -44.51 -38.58
N GLY A 208 -5.56 -45.67 -38.01
CA GLY A 208 -4.79 -46.83 -38.53
C GLY A 208 -5.28 -48.17 -37.95
N GLU A 209 -5.94 -48.90 -38.85
CA GLU A 209 -6.09 -50.37 -38.91
C GLU A 209 -7.04 -51.14 -37.99
N GLY A 210 -8.07 -51.77 -38.61
CA GLY A 210 -8.36 -53.20 -38.52
C GLY A 210 -9.56 -53.73 -37.74
N LYS A 211 -10.56 -54.24 -38.49
CA LYS A 211 -11.59 -55.25 -38.17
C LYS A 211 -12.96 -54.74 -37.68
N VAL A 212 -13.95 -54.89 -38.51
CA VAL A 212 -15.28 -54.24 -38.47
C VAL A 212 -16.16 -54.52 -37.25
N GLN A 213 -16.11 -55.69 -36.61
CA GLN A 213 -16.94 -55.97 -35.43
C GLN A 213 -16.35 -55.49 -34.09
N ALA A 214 -15.04 -55.56 -33.96
CA ALA A 214 -14.36 -54.94 -32.82
C ALA A 214 -14.39 -53.41 -32.94
N ALA A 215 -14.55 -52.89 -34.13
CA ALA A 215 -14.67 -51.46 -34.45
C ALA A 215 -15.98 -50.87 -33.96
N LEU A 216 -17.12 -51.58 -34.04
CA LEU A 216 -18.41 -51.06 -33.59
C LEU A 216 -18.53 -50.95 -32.07
N ALA A 217 -18.16 -52.00 -31.32
CA ALA A 217 -18.13 -51.94 -29.88
C ALA A 217 -17.07 -50.91 -29.34
N LYS A 218 -15.96 -50.75 -30.07
CA LYS A 218 -14.95 -49.77 -29.78
C LYS A 218 -15.38 -48.36 -30.16
N ALA A 219 -16.23 -48.22 -31.22
CA ALA A 219 -16.83 -46.96 -31.60
C ALA A 219 -17.84 -46.43 -30.59
N GLU A 220 -18.74 -47.30 -30.07
CA GLU A 220 -19.69 -46.97 -29.01
C GLU A 220 -18.96 -46.57 -27.69
N LEU A 221 -17.92 -47.31 -27.33
CA LEU A 221 -17.10 -46.98 -26.12
C LEU A 221 -16.33 -45.68 -26.34
N LEU A 222 -15.90 -45.39 -27.56
CA LEU A 222 -15.19 -44.14 -27.92
C LEU A 222 -16.17 -42.96 -27.97
N GLU A 223 -17.39 -43.15 -28.42
CA GLU A 223 -18.43 -42.12 -28.43
C GLU A 223 -18.89 -41.78 -27.02
N ALA A 224 -19.10 -42.77 -26.15
CA ALA A 224 -19.40 -42.57 -24.74
C ALA A 224 -18.25 -41.84 -23.97
N THR A 225 -17.00 -42.21 -24.27
CA THR A 225 -15.82 -41.53 -23.65
C THR A 225 -15.63 -40.13 -24.22
N ALA A 226 -15.92 -39.87 -25.50
CA ALA A 226 -15.88 -38.56 -26.14
C ALA A 226 -16.96 -37.64 -25.53
N ALA A 227 -18.19 -38.11 -25.39
CA ALA A 227 -19.28 -37.35 -24.79
C ALA A 227 -18.99 -37.02 -23.28
N GLN A 228 -18.35 -37.92 -22.58
CA GLN A 228 -17.97 -37.71 -21.17
C GLN A 228 -16.81 -36.68 -21.07
N LYS A 229 -15.84 -36.73 -22.00
CA LYS A 229 -14.77 -35.74 -22.09
C LYS A 229 -15.33 -34.34 -22.45
N GLU A 230 -16.26 -34.28 -23.39
CA GLU A 230 -16.91 -33.02 -23.81
C GLU A 230 -17.66 -32.36 -22.66
N LYS A 231 -18.45 -33.14 -21.90
CA LYS A 231 -19.09 -32.65 -20.65
C LYS A 231 -18.08 -32.14 -19.62
N SER A 232 -16.96 -32.83 -19.48
CA SER A 232 -15.89 -32.40 -18.56
C SER A 232 -15.25 -31.08 -19.00
N ILE A 233 -15.01 -30.91 -20.29
CA ILE A 233 -14.48 -29.67 -20.87
C ILE A 233 -15.47 -28.51 -20.66
N GLU A 234 -16.76 -28.75 -20.90
CA GLU A 234 -17.80 -27.76 -20.70
C GLU A 234 -17.92 -27.34 -19.24
N MET A 235 -17.92 -28.29 -18.29
CA MET A 235 -17.89 -27.99 -16.84
C MET A 235 -16.65 -27.18 -16.45
N LEU A 236 -15.47 -27.50 -16.98
CA LEU A 236 -14.24 -26.75 -16.72
C LEU A 236 -14.30 -25.34 -17.29
N ARG A 237 -14.90 -25.16 -18.48
CA ARG A 237 -15.12 -23.83 -19.08
C ARG A 237 -16.09 -22.99 -18.25
N MET A 238 -17.21 -23.57 -17.83
CA MET A 238 -18.15 -22.89 -16.93
C MET A 238 -17.48 -22.46 -15.62
N LYS A 239 -16.75 -23.37 -14.99
CA LYS A 239 -16.04 -23.09 -13.74
C LYS A 239 -14.95 -22.01 -13.92
N LYS A 240 -14.23 -22.03 -15.05
CA LYS A 240 -13.26 -20.98 -15.39
C LYS A 240 -13.95 -19.61 -15.55
N SER A 241 -15.09 -19.57 -16.23
CA SER A 241 -15.87 -18.33 -16.42
C SER A 241 -16.39 -17.79 -15.07
N GLU A 242 -16.88 -18.65 -14.19
CA GLU A 242 -17.34 -18.28 -12.85
C GLU A 242 -16.20 -17.71 -12.01
N LEU A 243 -15.05 -18.38 -11.95
CA LEU A 243 -13.88 -17.91 -11.23
C LEU A 243 -13.34 -16.58 -11.80
N GLN A 244 -13.37 -16.42 -13.12
CA GLN A 244 -12.98 -15.16 -13.76
C GLN A 244 -13.91 -14.02 -13.36
N ALA A 245 -15.23 -14.25 -13.33
CA ALA A 245 -16.19 -13.26 -12.88
C ALA A 245 -15.98 -12.88 -11.40
N GLN A 246 -15.72 -13.85 -10.52
CA GLN A 246 -15.38 -13.61 -9.12
C GLN A 246 -14.09 -12.80 -8.97
N PHE A 247 -13.07 -13.09 -9.77
CA PHE A 247 -11.81 -12.34 -9.78
C PHE A 247 -12.06 -10.88 -10.19
N ASP A 248 -12.83 -10.66 -11.24
CA ASP A 248 -13.13 -9.32 -11.74
C ASP A 248 -14.01 -8.52 -10.76
N GLU A 249 -14.98 -9.16 -10.12
CA GLU A 249 -15.80 -8.55 -9.07
C GLU A 249 -14.95 -8.13 -7.87
N LEU A 250 -14.13 -9.04 -7.33
CA LEU A 250 -13.24 -8.74 -6.21
C LEU A 250 -12.23 -7.64 -6.57
N SER A 251 -11.64 -7.71 -7.75
CA SER A 251 -10.70 -6.72 -8.25
C SER A 251 -11.34 -5.34 -8.37
N SER A 252 -12.54 -5.25 -8.97
CA SER A 252 -13.30 -4.00 -9.10
C SER A 252 -13.73 -3.45 -7.75
N SER A 253 -14.11 -4.31 -6.80
CA SER A 253 -14.46 -3.90 -5.43
C SER A 253 -13.30 -3.25 -4.67
N ILE A 254 -12.05 -3.54 -5.05
CA ILE A 254 -10.84 -2.91 -4.51
C ILE A 254 -10.57 -1.58 -5.23
N THR A 255 -10.70 -1.56 -6.56
CA THR A 255 -10.28 -0.41 -7.38
C THR A 255 -11.31 0.72 -7.47
N ASN A 256 -12.61 0.43 -7.30
CA ASN A 256 -13.67 1.43 -7.48
C ASN A 256 -13.67 2.56 -6.43
N HIS A 257 -13.12 2.34 -5.23
CA HIS A 257 -13.10 3.34 -4.16
C HIS A 257 -11.76 4.09 -4.11
N THR A 258 -11.62 5.11 -4.98
CA THR A 258 -10.35 5.86 -5.14
C THR A 258 -10.24 7.11 -4.26
N VAL A 259 -11.33 7.60 -3.68
CA VAL A 259 -11.34 8.78 -2.79
C VAL A 259 -11.21 8.35 -1.33
N PHE A 260 -12.08 7.44 -0.89
CA PHE A 260 -12.02 6.83 0.44
C PHE A 260 -12.06 5.30 0.26
N GLY A 261 -11.05 4.58 0.74
CA GLY A 261 -11.06 3.14 0.68
C GLY A 261 -9.78 2.54 0.11
N GLN A 262 -9.89 1.29 -0.34
CA GLN A 262 -8.72 0.46 -0.69
C GLN A 262 -8.01 0.96 -1.95
N GLY A 263 -8.77 1.38 -2.96
CA GLY A 263 -8.24 1.93 -4.19
C GLY A 263 -7.45 3.23 -3.98
N ARG A 264 -7.87 4.07 -3.00
CA ARG A 264 -7.11 5.26 -2.59
C ARG A 264 -5.71 4.89 -2.12
N ILE A 265 -5.60 3.89 -1.25
CA ILE A 265 -4.30 3.47 -0.67
C ILE A 265 -3.36 3.00 -1.78
N ILE A 266 -3.83 2.13 -2.67
CA ILE A 266 -3.01 1.62 -3.79
C ILE A 266 -2.58 2.76 -4.72
N LYS A 267 -3.47 3.73 -4.97
CA LYS A 267 -3.20 4.89 -5.82
C LYS A 267 -2.25 5.90 -5.15
N ALA A 268 -2.40 6.11 -3.83
CA ALA A 268 -1.57 7.03 -3.06
C ALA A 268 -0.11 6.58 -2.96
N PHE A 269 0.13 5.26 -2.99
CA PHE A 269 1.46 4.69 -2.81
C PHE A 269 1.86 3.83 -4.02
N PRO A 270 2.28 4.45 -5.13
CA PRO A 270 2.66 3.72 -6.35
C PRO A 270 3.85 2.78 -6.14
N GLU A 271 4.74 3.08 -5.20
CA GLU A 271 5.87 2.22 -4.83
C GLU A 271 5.52 1.13 -3.80
N MET A 272 4.27 1.10 -3.31
CA MET A 272 3.85 0.10 -2.32
C MET A 272 4.06 -1.32 -2.84
N LYS A 273 4.72 -2.16 -2.05
CA LYS A 273 4.91 -3.58 -2.32
C LYS A 273 4.27 -4.38 -1.19
N HIS A 274 3.41 -5.35 -1.53
CA HIS A 274 2.88 -6.29 -0.53
C HIS A 274 3.77 -7.52 -0.49
N ARG A 275 4.17 -7.95 0.71
CA ARG A 275 5.10 -9.06 0.89
C ARG A 275 4.58 -10.36 0.29
N ASP A 276 3.32 -10.67 0.51
CA ASP A 276 2.71 -11.94 0.12
C ASP A 276 1.98 -11.87 -1.24
N TYR A 277 1.56 -10.67 -1.71
CA TYR A 277 0.69 -10.48 -2.89
C TYR A 277 1.26 -9.47 -3.89
N LEU A 278 2.57 -9.58 -4.17
CA LEU A 278 3.28 -8.62 -5.03
C LEU A 278 2.66 -8.49 -6.42
N GLU A 279 2.38 -9.63 -7.08
CA GLU A 279 1.87 -9.64 -8.46
C GLU A 279 0.43 -9.13 -8.52
N LEU A 280 -0.40 -9.50 -7.56
CA LEU A 280 -1.78 -8.98 -7.47
C LEU A 280 -1.81 -7.47 -7.29
N ILE A 281 -0.95 -6.92 -6.43
CA ILE A 281 -0.84 -5.46 -6.26
C ILE A 281 -0.37 -4.79 -7.56
N LYS A 282 0.56 -5.38 -8.29
CA LYS A 282 0.98 -4.86 -9.61
C LYS A 282 -0.18 -4.84 -10.62
N GLU A 283 -0.98 -5.90 -10.65
CA GLU A 283 -2.14 -6.00 -11.53
C GLU A 283 -3.21 -4.95 -11.15
N LEU A 284 -3.55 -4.83 -9.87
CA LEU A 284 -4.49 -3.81 -9.39
C LEU A 284 -4.02 -2.39 -9.68
N LYS A 285 -2.72 -2.11 -9.58
CA LYS A 285 -2.14 -0.81 -9.97
C LYS A 285 -2.30 -0.52 -11.46
N LYS A 286 -2.21 -1.52 -12.34
CA LYS A 286 -2.47 -1.33 -13.77
C LYS A 286 -3.91 -0.93 -14.05
N LYS A 287 -4.88 -1.46 -13.29
CA LYS A 287 -6.30 -1.10 -13.41
C LYS A 287 -6.63 0.30 -12.85
N LEU A 288 -5.75 0.88 -12.02
CA LEU A 288 -5.93 2.21 -11.41
C LEU A 288 -5.23 3.36 -12.16
N LYS A 289 -4.42 3.05 -13.17
CA LYS A 289 -3.77 4.03 -14.05
C LYS A 289 -4.75 4.62 -15.04
#